data_646c54798c7260d0b167cd3efebeb2fb
#
_entry.id   646c54798c7260d0b167cd3efebeb2fb
#
_cell.length_a   1.000
_cell.length_b   1.000
_cell.length_c   1.000
_cell.angle_alpha   90.00
_cell.angle_beta   90.00
_cell.angle_gamma   90.00
#
_symmetry.space_group_name_H-M   'P 1'
#
loop_
_entity.id
_entity.type
_entity.pdbx_description
1 polymer ?
#
loop_
_entity_poly.entity_id
_entity_poly.type
_entity_poly.pdbx_seq_one_letter_code
_entity_poly.pdbx_strand_id
1 'polypeptide(L)'
;MAWMFLNGDGMRGGRAHHTIEGVPLVGERRTAARYRFYSVRDEFPALYPAAGGPGEAILGELYDVPMKQLRDLLDTEPPELELGLIELDDGDFSFAMILRDTEHETGGHRDISAYGGWRAYRASTPPPDGAPSDDAPSGSA
;
A
#
# COMPACT_ATOMS: atom_id res chain seq x y z
N MET A 1 14.53 -14.63 3.99
CA MET A 1 13.85 -13.45 4.51
C MET A 1 13.86 -12.35 3.50
N ALA A 2 12.77 -11.67 3.36
CA ALA A 2 12.65 -10.58 2.40
C ALA A 2 11.96 -9.40 3.04
N TRP A 3 12.45 -8.20 2.75
CA TRP A 3 11.78 -6.99 3.20
C TRP A 3 10.53 -6.80 2.35
N MET A 4 9.42 -6.54 3.03
CA MET A 4 8.14 -6.24 2.40
C MET A 4 7.60 -4.94 2.99
N PHE A 5 7.33 -3.98 2.11
CA PHE A 5 6.77 -2.68 2.50
C PHE A 5 5.26 -2.76 2.38
N LEU A 6 4.56 -2.60 3.50
CA LEU A 6 3.11 -2.62 3.52
C LEU A 6 2.60 -1.19 3.69
N ASN A 7 1.64 -0.82 2.89
CA ASN A 7 1.14 0.55 2.87
C ASN A 7 -0.39 0.64 2.94
N GLY A 8 -1.06 -0.47 3.21
CA GLY A 8 -2.50 -0.52 3.33
C GLY A 8 -2.95 -1.25 4.59
N ASP A 9 -3.98 -2.05 4.46
CA ASP A 9 -4.57 -2.73 5.62
C ASP A 9 -3.70 -3.86 6.18
N GLY A 10 -2.62 -4.21 5.51
CA GLY A 10 -1.63 -5.12 6.09
C GLY A 10 -0.81 -4.51 7.21
N MET A 11 -0.79 -3.18 7.31
CA MET A 11 -0.10 -2.49 8.40
C MET A 11 -0.78 -2.77 9.74
N ARG A 12 -0.07 -2.49 10.83
CA ARG A 12 -0.62 -2.65 12.18
C ARG A 12 -1.92 -1.87 12.31
N GLY A 13 -2.93 -2.52 12.90
CA GLY A 13 -4.25 -1.93 13.04
C GLY A 13 -5.14 -2.09 11.82
N GLY A 14 -4.61 -2.57 10.72
CA GLY A 14 -5.40 -2.82 9.52
C GLY A 14 -6.08 -4.18 9.57
N ARG A 15 -7.08 -4.34 8.72
CA ARG A 15 -7.90 -5.54 8.75
C ARG A 15 -7.20 -6.78 8.18
N ALA A 16 -6.17 -6.58 7.38
CA ALA A 16 -5.40 -7.67 6.81
C ALA A 16 -4.10 -7.94 7.57
N HIS A 17 -3.86 -7.24 8.66
CA HIS A 17 -2.60 -7.39 9.41
C HIS A 17 -2.41 -8.82 9.91
N HIS A 18 -3.49 -9.55 10.17
CA HIS A 18 -3.39 -10.92 10.65
C HIS A 18 -2.63 -11.83 9.68
N THR A 19 -2.53 -11.47 8.41
CA THR A 19 -1.82 -12.29 7.43
C THR A 19 -0.31 -12.32 7.68
N ILE A 20 0.21 -11.36 8.43
CA ILE A 20 1.63 -11.30 8.76
C ILE A 20 1.86 -11.32 10.27
N GLU A 21 0.90 -11.88 11.00
CA GLU A 21 1.03 -11.97 12.44
C GLU A 21 2.29 -12.75 12.80
N GLY A 22 3.08 -12.22 13.73
CA GLY A 22 4.32 -12.85 14.15
C GLY A 22 5.52 -12.52 13.28
N VAL A 23 5.33 -11.83 12.15
CA VAL A 23 6.44 -11.43 11.29
C VAL A 23 7.14 -10.22 11.92
N PRO A 24 8.48 -10.22 11.98
CA PRO A 24 9.21 -9.10 12.60
C PRO A 24 8.97 -7.78 11.86
N LEU A 25 8.59 -6.76 12.62
CA LEU A 25 8.48 -5.41 12.12
C LEU A 25 9.87 -4.76 12.14
N VAL A 26 10.34 -4.33 10.98
CA VAL A 26 11.59 -3.60 10.90
C VAL A 26 11.39 -2.15 11.35
N GLY A 27 10.29 -1.53 10.92
CA GLY A 27 9.96 -0.19 11.35
C GLY A 27 9.05 0.52 10.38
N GLU A 28 8.62 1.70 10.79
CA GLU A 28 7.88 2.59 9.93
C GLU A 28 8.86 3.27 8.97
N ARG A 29 8.53 3.32 7.70
CA ARG A 29 9.42 3.86 6.68
C ARG A 29 8.62 4.60 5.62
N ARG A 30 9.29 5.45 4.85
CA ARG A 30 8.69 6.10 3.69
C ARG A 30 9.40 5.65 2.43
N THR A 31 8.69 5.69 1.31
CA THR A 31 9.32 5.50 0.01
C THR A 31 10.13 6.73 -0.35
N ALA A 32 11.01 6.59 -1.32
CA ALA A 32 11.58 7.76 -1.99
C ALA A 32 10.46 8.58 -2.59
N ALA A 33 10.69 9.88 -2.81
CA ALA A 33 9.66 10.79 -3.32
C ALA A 33 9.51 10.64 -4.83
N ARG A 34 9.22 9.43 -5.27
CA ARG A 34 9.17 9.06 -6.68
C ARG A 34 7.91 8.33 -7.07
N TYR A 35 6.92 8.29 -6.18
CA TYR A 35 5.75 7.45 -6.38
C TYR A 35 4.47 8.24 -6.39
N ARG A 36 3.49 7.72 -7.11
CA ARG A 36 2.11 8.14 -6.96
C ARG A 36 1.40 7.06 -6.15
N PHE A 37 0.34 7.45 -5.48
CA PHE A 37 -0.40 6.55 -4.59
C PHE A 37 -1.87 6.66 -4.94
N TYR A 38 -2.50 5.53 -5.20
CA TYR A 38 -3.88 5.50 -5.69
C TYR A 38 -4.76 4.72 -4.74
N SER A 39 -6.02 5.14 -4.64
CA SER A 39 -7.05 4.35 -3.96
C SER A 39 -7.79 3.54 -4.99
N VAL A 40 -7.86 2.24 -4.79
CA VAL A 40 -8.62 1.34 -5.66
C VAL A 40 -9.95 1.09 -4.99
N ARG A 41 -10.99 1.76 -5.45
CA ARG A 41 -12.37 1.67 -4.93
C ARG A 41 -12.47 1.97 -3.43
N ASP A 42 -11.51 2.66 -2.86
CA ASP A 42 -11.38 2.87 -1.41
C ASP A 42 -11.31 1.57 -0.60
N GLU A 43 -10.93 0.49 -1.26
CA GLU A 43 -10.74 -0.80 -0.62
C GLU A 43 -9.29 -1.03 -0.23
N PHE A 44 -8.38 -0.60 -1.07
CA PHE A 44 -6.95 -0.74 -0.79
C PHE A 44 -6.17 0.28 -1.63
N PRO A 45 -4.93 0.60 -1.21
CA PRO A 45 -4.09 1.52 -1.96
C PRO A 45 -3.12 0.80 -2.88
N ALA A 46 -2.56 1.54 -3.82
CA ALA A 46 -1.55 1.00 -4.73
C ALA A 46 -0.51 2.06 -5.06
N LEU A 47 0.76 1.67 -4.98
CA LEU A 47 1.88 2.51 -5.42
C LEU A 47 2.09 2.35 -6.91
N TYR A 48 2.57 3.41 -7.56
CA TYR A 48 3.00 3.33 -8.95
C TYR A 48 4.12 4.35 -9.16
N PRO A 49 5.17 4.03 -9.94
CA PRO A 49 6.24 4.98 -10.19
C PRO A 49 5.74 6.24 -10.90
N ALA A 50 6.19 7.39 -10.44
CA ALA A 50 5.83 8.67 -11.04
C ALA A 50 6.77 8.93 -12.23
N ALA A 51 6.43 8.42 -13.39
CA ALA A 51 7.31 8.44 -14.55
C ALA A 51 7.47 9.85 -15.06
N GLY A 52 8.51 10.54 -14.64
CA GLY A 52 8.84 11.87 -15.12
C GLY A 52 7.99 13.00 -14.57
N GLY A 53 7.00 12.68 -13.72
CA GLY A 53 6.16 13.70 -13.10
C GLY A 53 6.50 13.86 -11.62
N PRO A 54 5.74 14.68 -10.89
CA PRO A 54 5.97 14.85 -9.47
C PRO A 54 5.66 13.55 -8.71
N GLY A 55 6.52 13.21 -7.77
CA GLY A 55 6.35 12.04 -6.91
C GLY A 55 6.25 12.45 -5.47
N GLU A 56 5.72 11.53 -4.66
CA GLU A 56 5.57 11.71 -3.24
C GLU A 56 6.23 10.59 -2.49
N ALA A 57 6.63 10.86 -1.27
CA ALA A 57 7.12 9.86 -0.34
C ALA A 57 5.92 9.31 0.44
N ILE A 58 5.72 8.00 0.37
CA ILE A 58 4.53 7.37 0.94
C ILE A 58 4.91 6.59 2.19
N LEU A 59 4.16 6.80 3.26
CA LEU A 59 4.41 6.16 4.55
C LEU A 59 3.87 4.73 4.55
N GLY A 60 4.63 3.83 5.13
CA GLY A 60 4.22 2.45 5.31
C GLY A 60 5.01 1.79 6.41
N GLU A 61 4.91 0.48 6.50
CA GLU A 61 5.64 -0.32 7.47
C GLU A 61 6.45 -1.38 6.76
N LEU A 62 7.68 -1.57 7.23
CA LEU A 62 8.61 -2.51 6.63
C LEU A 62 8.70 -3.76 7.51
N TYR A 63 8.53 -4.92 6.90
CA TYR A 63 8.56 -6.19 7.60
C TYR A 63 9.58 -7.12 6.97
N ASP A 64 10.22 -7.94 7.81
CA ASP A 64 11.15 -8.97 7.34
C ASP A 64 10.37 -10.27 7.23
N VAL A 65 9.91 -10.58 6.03
CA VAL A 65 8.94 -11.66 5.81
C VAL A 65 9.64 -12.94 5.34
N PRO A 66 9.45 -14.06 6.03
CA PRO A 66 9.95 -15.34 5.51
C PRO A 66 9.34 -15.65 4.16
N MET A 67 10.11 -16.26 3.29
CA MET A 67 9.65 -16.52 1.92
C MET A 67 8.36 -17.32 1.87
N LYS A 68 8.18 -18.25 2.81
CA LYS A 68 6.96 -19.03 2.87
C LYS A 68 5.74 -18.15 3.11
N GLN A 69 5.85 -17.21 4.05
CA GLN A 69 4.76 -16.30 4.36
C GLN A 69 4.56 -15.26 3.24
N LEU A 70 5.64 -14.87 2.59
CA LEU A 70 5.54 -13.97 1.45
C LEU A 70 4.69 -14.59 0.35
N ARG A 71 4.90 -15.88 0.07
CA ARG A 71 4.09 -16.59 -0.91
C ARG A 71 2.62 -16.58 -0.52
N ASP A 72 2.33 -16.86 0.74
CA ASP A 72 0.95 -16.87 1.23
C ASP A 72 0.32 -15.49 1.15
N LEU A 73 1.08 -14.46 1.46
CA LEU A 73 0.61 -13.08 1.36
C LEU A 73 0.26 -12.73 -0.08
N LEU A 74 1.13 -13.06 -1.03
CA LEU A 74 0.90 -12.77 -2.43
C LEU A 74 -0.32 -13.48 -2.98
N ASP A 75 -0.60 -14.68 -2.46
CA ASP A 75 -1.72 -15.47 -2.93
C ASP A 75 -3.07 -14.82 -2.57
N THR A 76 -3.09 -13.92 -1.61
CA THR A 76 -4.31 -13.27 -1.16
C THR A 76 -4.44 -11.84 -1.69
N GLU A 77 -3.47 -11.34 -2.45
CA GLU A 77 -3.50 -9.96 -2.92
C GLU A 77 -4.50 -9.77 -4.06
N PRO A 78 -5.07 -8.56 -4.18
CA PRO A 78 -6.02 -8.28 -5.26
C PRO A 78 -5.36 -8.37 -6.64
N PRO A 79 -6.13 -8.73 -7.66
CA PRO A 79 -5.57 -8.89 -9.01
C PRO A 79 -5.06 -7.60 -9.65
N GLU A 80 -5.48 -6.44 -9.13
CA GLU A 80 -4.98 -5.15 -9.63
C GLU A 80 -3.53 -4.89 -9.25
N LEU A 81 -3.01 -5.64 -8.29
CA LEU A 81 -1.66 -5.44 -7.77
C LEU A 81 -0.71 -6.53 -8.25
N GLU A 82 0.55 -6.20 -8.26
CA GLU A 82 1.62 -7.17 -8.52
C GLU A 82 2.80 -6.86 -7.64
N LEU A 83 3.63 -7.85 -7.40
CA LEU A 83 4.84 -7.67 -6.60
C LEU A 83 5.86 -6.87 -7.41
N GLY A 84 6.38 -5.84 -6.80
CA GLY A 84 7.42 -5.03 -7.41
C GLY A 84 8.51 -4.70 -6.43
N LEU A 85 9.53 -4.00 -6.92
CA LEU A 85 10.63 -3.52 -6.11
C LEU A 85 10.54 -2.01 -6.06
N ILE A 86 10.51 -1.45 -4.86
CA ILE A 86 10.40 0.00 -4.69
C ILE A 86 11.63 0.51 -3.96
N GLU A 87 11.88 1.80 -4.10
CA GLU A 87 12.96 2.47 -3.42
C GLU A 87 12.44 3.17 -2.17
N LEU A 88 13.16 3.00 -1.06
CA LEU A 88 12.86 3.68 0.19
C LEU A 88 13.62 5.01 0.24
N ASP A 89 13.27 5.83 1.22
CA ASP A 89 13.80 7.21 1.31
C ASP A 89 15.29 7.28 1.62
N ASP A 90 15.87 6.18 2.10
CA ASP A 90 17.32 6.13 2.36
C ASP A 90 18.10 5.48 1.21
N GLY A 91 17.45 5.16 0.12
CA GLY A 91 18.09 4.53 -1.03
C GLY A 91 18.08 3.02 -1.04
N ASP A 92 17.63 2.38 0.04
CA ASP A 92 17.43 0.94 0.04
C ASP A 92 16.20 0.55 -0.76
N PHE A 93 16.11 -0.72 -1.10
CA PHE A 93 15.00 -1.25 -1.87
C PHE A 93 14.23 -2.28 -1.07
N SER A 94 12.95 -2.42 -1.37
CA SER A 94 12.10 -3.41 -0.72
C SER A 94 11.06 -3.92 -1.70
N PHE A 95 10.59 -5.14 -1.50
CA PHE A 95 9.39 -5.59 -2.18
C PHE A 95 8.19 -4.80 -1.69
N ALA A 96 7.24 -4.59 -2.57
CA ALA A 96 5.95 -3.99 -2.25
C ALA A 96 4.95 -4.42 -3.32
N MET A 97 3.67 -4.36 -2.98
CA MET A 97 2.64 -4.53 -4.00
C MET A 97 2.45 -3.20 -4.72
N ILE A 98 2.49 -3.25 -6.03
CA ILE A 98 2.32 -2.05 -6.86
C ILE A 98 1.16 -2.27 -7.82
N LEU A 99 0.62 -1.16 -8.33
CA LEU A 99 -0.45 -1.21 -9.31
C LEU A 99 0.08 -1.76 -10.63
N ARG A 100 -0.67 -2.66 -11.25
CA ARG A 100 -0.25 -3.20 -12.55
C ARG A 100 -0.31 -2.11 -13.62
N ASP A 101 0.58 -2.20 -14.61
CA ASP A 101 0.62 -1.23 -15.70
C ASP A 101 -0.73 -1.12 -16.40
N THR A 102 -1.39 -2.25 -16.63
CA THR A 102 -2.69 -2.25 -17.30
C THR A 102 -3.74 -1.49 -16.50
N GLU A 103 -3.68 -1.57 -15.17
CA GLU A 103 -4.60 -0.83 -14.32
C GLU A 103 -4.31 0.66 -14.37
N HIS A 104 -3.04 1.01 -14.39
CA HIS A 104 -2.64 2.41 -14.48
C HIS A 104 -3.05 2.99 -15.83
N GLU A 105 -2.86 2.25 -16.91
CA GLU A 105 -3.24 2.68 -18.25
C GLU A 105 -4.74 2.88 -18.41
N THR A 106 -5.51 1.98 -17.83
CA THR A 106 -6.97 2.09 -17.84
C THR A 106 -7.42 3.34 -17.09
N GLY A 107 -6.72 3.67 -16.02
CA GLY A 107 -7.04 4.85 -15.22
C GLY A 107 -8.25 4.64 -14.34
N GLY A 108 -8.78 5.72 -13.83
CA GLY A 108 -10.00 5.67 -13.03
C GLY A 108 -9.79 5.50 -11.54
N HIS A 109 -8.56 5.25 -11.11
CA HIS A 109 -8.27 5.18 -9.69
C HIS A 109 -7.98 6.58 -9.15
N ARG A 110 -8.43 6.85 -7.93
CA ARG A 110 -8.23 8.17 -7.33
C ARG A 110 -6.78 8.33 -6.88
N ASP A 111 -6.15 9.41 -7.30
CA ASP A 111 -4.79 9.74 -6.85
C ASP A 111 -4.87 10.33 -5.47
N ILE A 112 -4.28 9.67 -4.50
CA ILE A 112 -4.28 10.09 -3.10
C ILE A 112 -2.86 10.39 -2.62
N SER A 113 -1.94 10.64 -3.54
CA SER A 113 -0.53 10.87 -3.22
C SER A 113 -0.33 12.01 -2.23
N ALA A 114 -1.15 13.05 -2.32
CA ALA A 114 -0.99 14.23 -1.47
C ALA A 114 -1.22 13.92 0.02
N TYR A 115 -1.89 12.83 0.33
CA TYR A 115 -2.12 12.46 1.72
C TYR A 115 -0.90 11.80 2.35
N GLY A 116 0.03 11.31 1.55
CA GLY A 116 1.28 10.72 2.04
C GLY A 116 1.16 9.34 2.64
N GLY A 117 -0.03 8.75 2.67
CA GLY A 117 -0.24 7.42 3.21
C GLY A 117 -1.70 7.04 3.30
N TRP A 118 -1.96 5.75 3.48
CA TRP A 118 -3.31 5.21 3.50
C TRP A 118 -4.09 5.63 4.74
N ARG A 119 -3.44 5.59 5.92
CA ARG A 119 -4.12 5.96 7.16
C ARG A 119 -4.56 7.42 7.13
N ALA A 120 -3.70 8.31 6.64
CA ALA A 120 -4.02 9.73 6.56
C ALA A 120 -5.18 9.95 5.58
N TYR A 121 -5.17 9.25 4.46
CA TYR A 121 -6.27 9.35 3.50
C TYR A 121 -7.59 8.87 4.14
N ARG A 122 -7.58 7.70 4.77
CA ARG A 122 -8.79 7.16 5.38
C ARG A 122 -9.32 8.05 6.50
N ALA A 123 -8.42 8.64 7.28
CA ALA A 123 -8.82 9.51 8.38
C ALA A 123 -9.44 10.82 7.91
N SER A 124 -8.98 11.33 6.76
CA SER A 124 -9.44 12.63 6.26
C SER A 124 -10.59 12.53 5.27
N THR A 125 -10.84 11.34 4.74
CA THR A 125 -11.91 11.16 3.76
C THR A 125 -13.24 11.04 4.47
N PRO A 126 -14.20 11.92 4.21
CA PRO A 126 -15.51 11.81 4.85
C PRO A 126 -16.22 10.58 4.31
N PRO A 127 -17.14 9.99 5.11
CA PRO A 127 -17.93 8.89 4.62
C PRO A 127 -18.85 9.35 3.48
N PRO A 128 -19.29 8.42 2.63
CA PRO A 128 -20.26 8.76 1.60
C PRO A 128 -21.52 9.36 2.22
N ASP A 129 -22.22 10.18 1.43
CA ASP A 129 -23.41 10.85 1.89
C ASP A 129 -24.40 9.90 2.54
N GLY A 130 -24.79 10.23 3.77
CA GLY A 130 -25.76 9.44 4.49
C GLY A 130 -25.24 8.12 5.03
N ALA A 131 -24.02 7.78 4.76
CA ALA A 131 -23.48 6.53 5.24
C ALA A 131 -22.87 6.72 6.63
N PRO A 132 -22.99 5.72 7.49
CA PRO A 132 -22.30 5.75 8.77
C PRO A 132 -20.81 5.75 8.55
N SER A 133 -20.11 6.50 9.36
CA SER A 133 -18.68 6.69 9.16
C SER A 133 -17.84 5.47 9.48
N ASP A 134 -18.40 4.53 10.21
CA ASP A 134 -17.64 3.38 10.64
C ASP A 134 -17.76 2.18 9.75
N ASP A 135 -18.46 2.32 8.65
CA ASP A 135 -18.71 1.20 7.79
C ASP A 135 -17.65 0.93 6.83
N ALA A 136 -16.52 1.42 7.02
CA ALA A 136 -15.50 1.24 6.05
C ALA A 136 -15.24 -0.21 5.82
N PRO A 137 -15.47 -0.71 4.66
CA PRO A 137 -15.07 -2.07 4.34
C PRO A 137 -13.58 -2.09 4.36
N SER A 138 -13.07 -3.24 4.56
CA SER A 138 -11.71 -3.29 4.49
C SER A 138 -11.23 -3.69 3.23
N GLY A 139 -10.32 -3.12 2.79
CA GLY A 139 -9.52 -3.61 1.74
C GLY A 139 -8.50 -4.56 2.23
N SER A 140 -7.74 -5.11 1.36
CA SER A 140 -6.58 -5.90 1.70
C SER A 140 -5.36 -5.01 1.73
N ALA A 141 -4.28 -5.58 1.69
CA ALA A 141 -3.01 -4.92 1.77
C ALA A 141 -2.98 -3.47 1.34
#